data_b1fdd350c5493d18c58f1290a5d3ba34
#
_entry.id   b1fdd350c5493d18c58f1290a5d3ba34
#
_cell.length_a   1.000
_cell.length_b   1.000
_cell.length_c   1.000
_cell.angle_alpha   90.00
_cell.angle_beta   90.00
_cell.angle_gamma   90.00
#
_symmetry.space_group_name_H-M   'P 1'
#
loop_
_entity.id
_entity.type
_entity.pdbx_description
1 polymer ?
#
loop_
_entity_poly.entity_id
_entity_poly.type
_entity_poly.pdbx_seq_one_letter_code
_entity_poly.pdbx_strand_id
1 'polypeptide(L)'
;MRNTILFGVSMILLANFCFGIMSAFVKITADYFSPMENVFYRSITMTLLLLLIYPFKPYRLKSYKQGGFKKLAFRVVVGGLAMLAFFYNIEKISLATATAFSQCAPIYTVLLSPFLLKEKLKRSALISACIGLVGVVLISDPSVENVGPVEIFMGILSGIFVSLAYITLRDLREYYDKQAVILAFAFGMSLLGLVGMFIDIPFLSTGIHIPRKEDILWISLIGISGTLGQYFLTYAYMNAPAGIIAPIEYTRIVWGLLFGLYLGDTFLDLKSSLGVALILCSGLLIALPALLKELKKI
;
A
#
# COMPACT_ATOMS: atom_id res chain seq x y z
N MET A 1 10.80 13.31 20.44
CA MET A 1 10.77 11.95 19.88
C MET A 1 9.61 11.08 20.40
N ARG A 2 9.00 11.45 21.53
CA ARG A 2 7.98 10.66 22.25
C ARG A 2 6.66 10.46 21.49
N ASN A 3 6.19 11.45 20.74
CA ASN A 3 4.94 11.36 19.96
C ASN A 3 5.09 10.77 18.58
N THR A 4 6.32 10.47 18.11
CA THR A 4 6.55 10.11 16.71
C THR A 4 6.21 8.66 16.38
N ILE A 5 6.49 7.70 17.28
CA ILE A 5 6.18 6.28 17.05
C ILE A 5 4.69 6.05 17.19
N LEU A 6 4.06 6.52 18.28
CA LEU A 6 2.61 6.40 18.47
C LEU A 6 1.84 7.06 17.33
N PHE A 7 2.26 8.26 16.94
CA PHE A 7 1.71 8.96 15.78
C PHE A 7 1.89 8.14 14.50
N GLY A 8 3.07 7.56 14.26
CA GLY A 8 3.32 6.70 13.11
C GLY A 8 2.43 5.46 13.08
N VAL A 9 2.25 4.80 14.24
CA VAL A 9 1.36 3.64 14.40
C VAL A 9 -0.10 4.03 14.10
N SER A 10 -0.59 5.14 14.66
CA SER A 10 -1.95 5.61 14.39
C SER A 10 -2.16 5.93 12.91
N MET A 11 -1.17 6.58 12.29
CA MET A 11 -1.24 6.92 10.86
C MET A 11 -1.27 5.67 9.97
N ILE A 12 -0.48 4.63 10.27
CA ILE A 12 -0.49 3.43 9.45
C ILE A 12 -1.79 2.63 9.58
N LEU A 13 -2.38 2.58 10.77
CA LEU A 13 -3.69 1.95 10.97
C LEU A 13 -4.78 2.66 10.16
N LEU A 14 -4.80 4.01 10.18
CA LEU A 14 -5.71 4.80 9.34
C LEU A 14 -5.45 4.60 7.86
N ALA A 15 -4.18 4.52 7.45
CA ALA A 15 -3.81 4.26 6.07
C ALA A 15 -4.36 2.91 5.59
N ASN A 16 -4.21 1.86 6.40
CA ASN A 16 -4.65 0.52 6.07
C ASN A 16 -6.18 0.44 5.94
N PHE A 17 -6.92 1.13 6.80
CA PHE A 17 -8.38 1.26 6.68
C PHE A 17 -8.77 1.96 5.37
N CYS A 18 -8.18 3.13 5.08
CA CYS A 18 -8.46 3.86 3.85
C CYS A 18 -8.12 3.06 2.58
N PHE A 19 -7.00 2.33 2.59
CA PHE A 19 -6.63 1.46 1.47
C PHE A 19 -7.54 0.24 1.36
N GLY A 20 -8.06 -0.30 2.46
CA GLY A 20 -9.09 -1.34 2.44
C GLY A 20 -10.34 -0.87 1.71
N ILE A 21 -10.86 0.31 2.08
CA ILE A 21 -11.99 0.96 1.40
C ILE A 21 -11.69 1.18 -0.09
N MET A 22 -10.52 1.73 -0.42
CA MET A 22 -10.10 1.94 -1.80
C MET A 22 -10.11 0.62 -2.59
N SER A 23 -9.55 -0.44 -2.02
CA SER A 23 -9.46 -1.75 -2.67
C SER A 23 -10.84 -2.35 -2.92
N ALA A 24 -11.79 -2.17 -1.99
CA ALA A 24 -13.18 -2.59 -2.17
C ALA A 24 -13.84 -1.87 -3.37
N PHE A 25 -13.66 -0.56 -3.49
CA PHE A 25 -14.18 0.20 -4.64
C PHE A 25 -13.51 -0.19 -5.95
N VAL A 26 -12.20 -0.45 -5.95
CA VAL A 26 -11.49 -0.99 -7.13
C VAL A 26 -12.07 -2.35 -7.53
N LYS A 27 -12.40 -3.21 -6.56
CA LYS A 27 -13.04 -4.52 -6.85
C LYS A 27 -14.42 -4.34 -7.49
N ILE A 28 -15.25 -3.41 -6.99
CA ILE A 28 -16.57 -3.11 -7.57
C ILE A 28 -16.46 -2.62 -9.02
N THR A 29 -15.40 -1.87 -9.34
CA THR A 29 -15.20 -1.29 -10.67
C THR A 29 -14.38 -2.17 -11.62
N ALA A 30 -13.90 -3.33 -11.16
CA ALA A 30 -13.04 -4.22 -11.94
C ALA A 30 -13.72 -4.82 -13.19
N ASP A 31 -15.07 -4.88 -13.20
CA ASP A 31 -15.83 -5.38 -14.35
C ASP A 31 -15.85 -4.40 -15.55
N TYR A 32 -15.55 -3.10 -15.31
CA TYR A 32 -15.60 -2.08 -16.36
C TYR A 32 -14.36 -1.22 -16.50
N PHE A 33 -13.49 -1.16 -15.49
CA PHE A 33 -12.24 -0.43 -15.57
C PHE A 33 -11.06 -1.37 -15.46
N SER A 34 -10.15 -1.28 -16.43
CA SER A 34 -8.88 -2.00 -16.39
C SER A 34 -8.00 -1.54 -15.24
N PRO A 35 -6.99 -2.33 -14.84
CA PRO A 35 -6.01 -1.92 -13.83
C PRO A 35 -5.35 -0.57 -14.14
N MET A 36 -5.05 -0.29 -15.41
CA MET A 36 -4.45 1.00 -15.85
C MET A 36 -5.41 2.16 -15.65
N GLU A 37 -6.69 2.00 -15.97
CA GLU A 37 -7.72 3.01 -15.75
C GLU A 37 -7.91 3.29 -14.26
N ASN A 38 -7.99 2.27 -13.43
CA ASN A 38 -8.09 2.42 -11.99
C ASN A 38 -6.86 3.15 -11.40
N VAL A 39 -5.66 2.86 -11.89
CA VAL A 39 -4.43 3.60 -11.52
C VAL A 39 -4.53 5.06 -11.93
N PHE A 40 -4.99 5.34 -13.16
CA PHE A 40 -5.17 6.70 -13.67
C PHE A 40 -6.19 7.49 -12.83
N TYR A 41 -7.42 6.98 -12.69
CA TYR A 41 -8.50 7.68 -12.00
C TYR A 41 -8.16 7.94 -10.53
N ARG A 42 -7.61 6.94 -9.83
CA ARG A 42 -7.13 7.12 -8.46
C ARG A 42 -6.09 8.23 -8.36
N SER A 43 -5.12 8.22 -9.27
CA SER A 43 -3.95 9.10 -9.17
C SER A 43 -4.23 10.51 -9.66
N ILE A 44 -5.06 10.69 -10.70
CA ILE A 44 -5.48 12.02 -11.14
C ILE A 44 -6.34 12.70 -10.08
N THR A 45 -7.25 11.99 -9.43
CA THR A 45 -8.04 12.51 -8.31
C THR A 45 -7.12 12.96 -7.17
N MET A 46 -6.12 12.16 -6.80
CA MET A 46 -5.12 12.53 -5.78
C MET A 46 -4.32 13.76 -6.20
N THR A 47 -3.91 13.84 -7.46
CA THR A 47 -3.16 14.99 -7.99
C THR A 47 -4.00 16.27 -7.90
N LEU A 48 -5.25 16.21 -8.36
CA LEU A 48 -6.16 17.36 -8.33
C LEU A 48 -6.46 17.83 -6.89
N LEU A 49 -6.71 16.91 -5.96
CA LEU A 49 -6.93 17.24 -4.55
C LEU A 49 -5.70 17.91 -3.92
N LEU A 50 -4.50 17.42 -4.20
CA LEU A 50 -3.27 18.00 -3.67
C LEU A 50 -2.97 19.38 -4.27
N LEU A 51 -3.24 19.57 -5.56
CA LEU A 51 -3.10 20.87 -6.22
C LEU A 51 -4.15 21.86 -5.72
N LEU A 52 -5.36 21.43 -5.46
CA LEU A 52 -6.43 22.27 -4.87
C LEU A 52 -6.06 22.76 -3.46
N ILE A 53 -5.41 21.91 -2.66
CA ILE A 53 -5.00 22.24 -1.28
C ILE A 53 -3.72 23.10 -1.27
N TYR A 54 -2.88 23.01 -2.31
CA TYR A 54 -1.58 23.67 -2.37
C TYR A 54 -1.62 25.20 -2.09
N PRO A 55 -2.55 26.00 -2.67
CA PRO A 55 -2.63 27.44 -2.40
C PRO A 55 -2.92 27.77 -0.93
N PHE A 56 -3.66 26.91 -0.23
CA PHE A 56 -4.06 27.12 1.17
C PHE A 56 -3.00 26.62 2.16
N LYS A 57 -2.21 25.62 1.75
CA LYS A 57 -1.15 25.03 2.56
C LYS A 57 0.07 24.73 1.69
N PRO A 58 0.84 25.78 1.32
CA PRO A 58 1.99 25.59 0.45
C PRO A 58 3.08 24.75 1.12
N TYR A 59 3.77 23.94 0.33
CA TYR A 59 4.90 23.12 0.73
C TYR A 59 6.01 23.20 -0.30
N ARG A 60 7.24 22.89 0.13
CA ARG A 60 8.41 23.00 -0.74
C ARG A 60 8.48 21.83 -1.74
N LEU A 61 8.45 22.14 -3.02
CA LEU A 61 8.58 21.17 -4.11
C LEU A 61 10.03 20.78 -4.43
N LYS A 62 10.98 21.70 -4.16
CA LYS A 62 12.40 21.45 -4.42
C LYS A 62 13.04 20.60 -3.33
N SER A 63 13.95 19.73 -3.73
CA SER A 63 14.75 18.93 -2.80
C SER A 63 15.61 19.82 -1.89
N TYR A 64 15.76 19.40 -0.63
CA TYR A 64 16.67 20.02 0.35
C TYR A 64 18.14 19.68 0.09
N LYS A 65 18.41 18.50 -0.53
CA LYS A 65 19.74 17.98 -0.80
C LYS A 65 19.88 17.52 -2.26
N GLN A 66 21.10 17.46 -2.76
CA GLN A 66 21.39 16.89 -4.07
C GLN A 66 21.03 15.38 -4.11
N GLY A 67 20.68 14.87 -5.30
CA GLY A 67 20.33 13.47 -5.51
C GLY A 67 18.89 13.08 -5.13
N GLY A 68 18.11 14.00 -4.55
CA GLY A 68 16.72 13.73 -4.18
C GLY A 68 15.83 13.32 -5.35
N PHE A 69 16.02 13.94 -6.52
CA PHE A 69 15.22 13.64 -7.72
C PHE A 69 15.31 12.16 -8.15
N LYS A 70 16.51 11.57 -8.16
CA LYS A 70 16.70 10.15 -8.51
C LYS A 70 15.95 9.23 -7.57
N LYS A 71 15.98 9.53 -6.27
CA LYS A 71 15.24 8.76 -5.25
C LYS A 71 13.73 8.92 -5.39
N LEU A 72 13.27 10.14 -5.69
CA LEU A 72 11.87 10.43 -5.92
C LEU A 72 11.34 9.71 -7.16
N ALA A 73 12.09 9.76 -8.28
CA ALA A 73 11.78 9.04 -9.51
C ALA A 73 11.73 7.51 -9.25
N PHE A 74 12.72 6.95 -8.54
CA PHE A 74 12.73 5.55 -8.15
C PHE A 74 11.46 5.19 -7.33
N ARG A 75 11.07 6.04 -6.35
CA ARG A 75 9.84 5.85 -5.57
C ARG A 75 8.59 5.81 -6.45
N VAL A 76 8.52 6.70 -7.45
CA VAL A 76 7.37 6.74 -8.38
C VAL A 76 7.31 5.45 -9.19
N VAL A 77 8.43 5.03 -9.77
CA VAL A 77 8.49 3.83 -10.63
C VAL A 77 8.14 2.56 -9.83
N VAL A 78 8.86 2.29 -8.73
CA VAL A 78 8.61 1.05 -7.96
C VAL A 78 7.23 1.05 -7.30
N GLY A 79 6.75 2.21 -6.83
CA GLY A 79 5.40 2.32 -6.28
C GLY A 79 4.31 2.15 -7.32
N GLY A 80 4.58 2.57 -8.56
CA GLY A 80 3.69 2.37 -9.69
C GLY A 80 3.59 0.91 -10.12
N LEU A 81 4.73 0.28 -10.29
CA LEU A 81 4.77 -1.16 -10.62
C LEU A 81 4.08 -2.01 -9.54
N ALA A 82 4.28 -1.65 -8.27
CA ALA A 82 3.58 -2.30 -7.16
C ALA A 82 2.06 -2.15 -7.27
N MET A 83 1.59 -0.94 -7.56
CA MET A 83 0.17 -0.64 -7.65
C MET A 83 -0.48 -1.33 -8.85
N LEU A 84 0.17 -1.34 -10.01
CA LEU A 84 -0.31 -2.03 -11.20
C LEU A 84 -0.46 -3.53 -10.95
N ALA A 85 0.58 -4.16 -10.41
CA ALA A 85 0.56 -5.59 -10.10
C ALA A 85 -0.52 -5.94 -9.06
N PHE A 86 -0.74 -5.06 -8.09
CA PHE A 86 -1.78 -5.24 -7.09
C PHE A 86 -3.20 -5.09 -7.67
N PHE A 87 -3.43 -4.08 -8.51
CA PHE A 87 -4.75 -3.84 -9.12
C PHE A 87 -5.09 -4.94 -10.13
N TYR A 88 -4.10 -5.43 -10.89
CA TYR A 88 -4.26 -6.62 -11.71
C TYR A 88 -4.80 -7.80 -10.88
N ASN A 89 -4.17 -8.08 -9.74
CA ASN A 89 -4.63 -9.17 -8.88
C ASN A 89 -6.02 -8.93 -8.27
N ILE A 90 -6.38 -7.70 -7.90
CA ILE A 90 -7.74 -7.38 -7.42
C ILE A 90 -8.81 -7.72 -8.47
N GLU A 91 -8.50 -7.52 -9.74
CA GLU A 91 -9.41 -7.87 -10.84
C GLU A 91 -9.58 -9.39 -11.00
N LYS A 92 -8.48 -10.15 -10.92
CA LYS A 92 -8.44 -11.57 -11.32
C LYS A 92 -8.75 -12.54 -10.19
N ILE A 93 -8.44 -12.20 -8.95
CA ILE A 93 -8.59 -13.09 -7.78
C ILE A 93 -9.34 -12.38 -6.66
N SER A 94 -9.65 -13.09 -5.56
CA SER A 94 -10.34 -12.49 -4.42
C SER A 94 -9.55 -11.32 -3.83
N LEU A 95 -10.27 -10.35 -3.25
CA LEU A 95 -9.65 -9.19 -2.61
C LEU A 95 -8.74 -9.60 -1.44
N ALA A 96 -9.12 -10.66 -0.72
CA ALA A 96 -8.34 -11.21 0.37
C ALA A 96 -7.00 -11.76 -0.12
N THR A 97 -7.00 -12.62 -1.15
CA THR A 97 -5.81 -13.24 -1.73
C THR A 97 -4.90 -12.20 -2.39
N ALA A 98 -5.45 -11.26 -3.17
CA ALA A 98 -4.70 -10.16 -3.75
C ALA A 98 -4.00 -9.31 -2.67
N THR A 99 -4.72 -8.99 -1.59
CA THR A 99 -4.16 -8.25 -0.45
C THR A 99 -3.08 -9.06 0.26
N ALA A 100 -3.29 -10.37 0.46
CA ALA A 100 -2.32 -11.25 1.08
C ALA A 100 -0.98 -11.28 0.33
N PHE A 101 -0.98 -11.39 -0.99
CA PHE A 101 0.24 -11.31 -1.80
C PHE A 101 0.98 -9.98 -1.59
N SER A 102 0.29 -8.86 -1.66
CA SER A 102 0.88 -7.53 -1.42
C SER A 102 1.44 -7.42 0.00
N GLN A 103 0.84 -8.10 0.96
CA GLN A 103 1.26 -8.12 2.36
C GLN A 103 2.44 -9.06 2.66
N CYS A 104 3.10 -9.63 1.67
CA CYS A 104 4.45 -10.15 1.81
C CYS A 104 5.49 -9.02 1.94
N ALA A 105 5.15 -7.78 1.58
CA ALA A 105 6.03 -6.62 1.65
C ALA A 105 6.68 -6.36 3.03
N PRO A 106 6.02 -6.53 4.18
CA PRO A 106 6.67 -6.31 5.47
C PRO A 106 7.91 -7.16 5.71
N ILE A 107 7.92 -8.43 5.30
CA ILE A 107 9.13 -9.26 5.47
C ILE A 107 10.27 -8.76 4.58
N TYR A 108 9.99 -8.40 3.33
CA TYR A 108 10.99 -7.79 2.44
C TYR A 108 11.49 -6.47 3.02
N THR A 109 10.61 -5.64 3.60
CA THR A 109 10.99 -4.36 4.23
C THR A 109 11.91 -4.59 5.42
N VAL A 110 11.60 -5.55 6.30
CA VAL A 110 12.42 -5.89 7.46
C VAL A 110 13.79 -6.41 7.04
N LEU A 111 13.85 -7.26 6.01
CA LEU A 111 15.11 -7.84 5.52
C LEU A 111 15.95 -6.82 4.75
N LEU A 112 15.36 -5.92 3.98
CA LEU A 112 16.09 -4.97 3.14
C LEU A 112 16.45 -3.67 3.86
N SER A 113 15.72 -3.26 4.90
CA SER A 113 15.96 -1.99 5.61
C SER A 113 17.36 -1.86 6.20
N PRO A 114 18.02 -2.90 6.77
CA PRO A 114 19.40 -2.80 7.26
C PRO A 114 20.39 -2.43 6.16
N PHE A 115 20.20 -2.97 4.96
CA PHE A 115 21.12 -2.75 3.83
C PHE A 115 20.87 -1.39 3.16
N LEU A 116 19.62 -1.00 2.99
CA LEU A 116 19.26 0.20 2.24
C LEU A 116 19.21 1.47 3.12
N LEU A 117 18.77 1.34 4.38
CA LEU A 117 18.64 2.46 5.33
C LEU A 117 19.68 2.46 6.43
N LYS A 118 20.55 1.44 6.49
CA LYS A 118 21.52 1.22 7.59
C LYS A 118 20.84 1.17 8.97
N GLU A 119 19.57 0.77 9.02
CA GLU A 119 18.84 0.56 10.27
C GLU A 119 19.28 -0.76 10.91
N LYS A 120 19.35 -0.81 12.26
CA LYS A 120 19.67 -2.05 12.96
C LYS A 120 18.52 -3.05 12.89
N LEU A 121 18.78 -4.25 12.38
CA LEU A 121 17.82 -5.34 12.37
C LEU A 121 17.49 -5.77 13.81
N LYS A 122 16.23 -5.62 14.20
CA LYS A 122 15.73 -6.10 15.48
C LYS A 122 15.23 -7.54 15.34
N ARG A 123 15.71 -8.45 16.19
CA ARG A 123 15.25 -9.86 16.19
C ARG A 123 13.73 -9.98 16.31
N SER A 124 13.10 -9.12 17.15
CA SER A 124 11.64 -9.09 17.29
C SER A 124 10.93 -8.71 15.98
N ALA A 125 11.49 -7.80 15.18
CA ALA A 125 10.92 -7.42 13.90
C ALA A 125 10.98 -8.57 12.88
N LEU A 126 12.11 -9.30 12.87
CA LEU A 126 12.27 -10.47 12.01
C LEU A 126 11.29 -11.59 12.40
N ILE A 127 11.23 -11.95 13.69
CA ILE A 127 10.30 -12.98 14.19
C ILE A 127 8.85 -12.59 13.86
N SER A 128 8.48 -11.34 14.12
CA SER A 128 7.14 -10.83 13.82
C SER A 128 6.84 -10.92 12.31
N ALA A 129 7.76 -10.50 11.45
CA ALA A 129 7.57 -10.57 10.01
C ALA A 129 7.42 -12.03 9.52
N CYS A 130 8.17 -12.98 10.09
CA CYS A 130 8.01 -14.40 9.79
C CYS A 130 6.65 -14.96 10.23
N ILE A 131 6.19 -14.60 11.44
CA ILE A 131 4.86 -15.00 11.93
C ILE A 131 3.76 -14.44 11.02
N GLY A 132 3.85 -13.17 10.66
CA GLY A 132 2.91 -12.54 9.74
C GLY A 132 2.91 -13.20 8.36
N LEU A 133 4.09 -13.58 7.84
CA LEU A 133 4.19 -14.29 6.57
C LEU A 133 3.50 -15.66 6.62
N VAL A 134 3.68 -16.42 7.70
CA VAL A 134 2.95 -17.69 7.89
C VAL A 134 1.45 -17.44 7.89
N GLY A 135 0.99 -16.38 8.55
CA GLY A 135 -0.42 -15.97 8.51
C GLY A 135 -0.91 -15.65 7.10
N VAL A 136 -0.11 -14.92 6.31
CA VAL A 136 -0.42 -14.63 4.89
C VAL A 136 -0.55 -15.91 4.08
N VAL A 137 0.38 -16.86 4.22
CA VAL A 137 0.35 -18.15 3.50
C VAL A 137 -0.89 -18.97 3.86
N LEU A 138 -1.33 -18.94 5.14
CA LEU A 138 -2.55 -19.64 5.56
C LEU A 138 -3.83 -19.05 4.97
N ILE A 139 -3.86 -17.73 4.75
CA ILE A 139 -5.01 -17.05 4.14
C ILE A 139 -5.02 -17.26 2.62
N SER A 140 -3.85 -17.21 2.00
CA SER A 140 -3.68 -17.38 0.56
C SER A 140 -3.70 -18.87 0.21
N ASP A 141 -4.82 -19.55 0.40
CA ASP A 141 -4.91 -20.96 -0.02
C ASP A 141 -5.16 -21.05 -1.52
N PRO A 142 -4.11 -21.21 -2.35
CA PRO A 142 -4.26 -21.29 -3.81
C PRO A 142 -5.03 -22.52 -4.26
N SER A 143 -5.31 -23.48 -3.36
CA SER A 143 -6.10 -24.67 -3.66
C SER A 143 -7.61 -24.40 -3.69
N VAL A 144 -8.06 -23.32 -3.08
CA VAL A 144 -9.48 -22.93 -3.04
C VAL A 144 -9.85 -22.01 -4.21
N GLU A 145 -8.89 -21.22 -4.68
CA GLU A 145 -9.03 -20.35 -5.85
C GLU A 145 -8.11 -20.84 -6.97
N ASN A 146 -8.57 -20.82 -8.21
CA ASN A 146 -7.74 -21.10 -9.39
C ASN A 146 -6.75 -19.94 -9.63
N VAL A 147 -5.78 -19.78 -8.73
CA VAL A 147 -4.74 -18.75 -8.85
C VAL A 147 -3.70 -19.20 -9.85
N GLY A 148 -3.65 -18.55 -11.00
CA GLY A 148 -2.73 -18.88 -12.08
C GLY A 148 -1.28 -18.43 -11.81
N PRO A 149 -0.32 -18.90 -12.61
CA PRO A 149 1.10 -18.51 -12.47
C PRO A 149 1.33 -17.02 -12.64
N VAL A 150 0.51 -16.33 -13.45
CA VAL A 150 0.63 -14.88 -13.68
C VAL A 150 0.21 -14.11 -12.43
N GLU A 151 -0.88 -14.51 -11.79
CA GLU A 151 -1.38 -13.91 -10.55
C GLU A 151 -0.37 -14.08 -9.40
N ILE A 152 0.25 -15.26 -9.30
CA ILE A 152 1.33 -15.53 -8.32
C ILE A 152 2.52 -14.62 -8.59
N PHE A 153 2.97 -14.53 -9.85
CA PHE A 153 4.10 -13.69 -10.24
C PHE A 153 3.82 -12.19 -9.94
N MET A 154 2.66 -11.70 -10.36
CA MET A 154 2.24 -10.31 -10.06
C MET A 154 2.11 -10.06 -8.56
N GLY A 155 1.62 -11.03 -7.80
CA GLY A 155 1.54 -10.96 -6.35
C GLY A 155 2.91 -10.81 -5.69
N ILE A 156 3.87 -11.65 -6.06
CA ILE A 156 5.26 -11.57 -5.56
C ILE A 156 5.89 -10.22 -5.93
N LEU A 157 5.76 -9.79 -7.19
CA LEU A 157 6.29 -8.51 -7.65
C LEU A 157 5.67 -7.35 -6.86
N SER A 158 4.36 -7.38 -6.62
CA SER A 158 3.69 -6.33 -5.85
C SER A 158 4.32 -6.19 -4.46
N GLY A 159 4.54 -7.29 -3.75
CA GLY A 159 5.15 -7.30 -2.42
C GLY A 159 6.58 -6.74 -2.41
N ILE A 160 7.41 -7.14 -3.36
CA ILE A 160 8.80 -6.63 -3.49
C ILE A 160 8.79 -5.13 -3.79
N PHE A 161 8.02 -4.68 -4.76
CA PHE A 161 7.98 -3.27 -5.14
C PHE A 161 7.33 -2.40 -4.07
N VAL A 162 6.32 -2.87 -3.34
CA VAL A 162 5.77 -2.19 -2.16
C VAL A 162 6.86 -1.98 -1.13
N SER A 163 7.64 -3.01 -0.81
CA SER A 163 8.75 -2.92 0.14
C SER A 163 9.77 -1.85 -0.26
N LEU A 164 10.25 -1.90 -1.50
CA LEU A 164 11.19 -0.90 -2.02
C LEU A 164 10.62 0.51 -1.98
N ALA A 165 9.34 0.66 -2.30
CA ALA A 165 8.64 1.93 -2.23
C ALA A 165 8.59 2.50 -0.80
N TYR A 166 8.30 1.66 0.21
CA TYR A 166 8.22 2.08 1.60
C TYR A 166 9.59 2.43 2.21
N ILE A 167 10.61 1.63 1.89
CA ILE A 167 11.99 1.94 2.27
C ILE A 167 12.41 3.30 1.71
N THR A 168 12.08 3.56 0.44
CA THR A 168 12.42 4.84 -0.21
C THR A 168 11.66 6.01 0.42
N LEU A 169 10.41 5.84 0.90
CA LEU A 169 9.70 6.88 1.65
C LEU A 169 10.47 7.30 2.91
N ARG A 170 11.03 6.32 3.63
CA ARG A 170 11.83 6.59 4.83
C ARG A 170 13.08 7.40 4.52
N ASP A 171 13.74 7.11 3.41
CA ASP A 171 14.92 7.82 2.96
C ASP A 171 14.59 9.25 2.45
N LEU A 172 13.48 9.40 1.71
CA LEU A 172 13.03 10.67 1.14
C LEU A 172 12.70 11.76 2.17
N ARG A 173 12.48 11.41 3.43
CA ARG A 173 12.22 12.38 4.52
C ARG A 173 13.30 13.45 4.67
N GLU A 174 14.54 13.14 4.27
CA GLU A 174 15.67 14.06 4.32
C GLU A 174 15.77 14.99 3.10
N TYR A 175 15.01 14.70 2.05
CA TYR A 175 15.11 15.36 0.76
C TYR A 175 13.89 16.23 0.43
N TYR A 176 12.71 15.86 0.88
CA TYR A 176 11.46 16.51 0.49
C TYR A 176 10.46 16.59 1.62
N ASP A 177 9.55 17.56 1.51
CA ASP A 177 8.31 17.59 2.29
C ASP A 177 7.42 16.40 1.92
N LYS A 178 6.66 15.90 2.89
CA LYS A 178 5.77 14.73 2.72
C LYS A 178 4.78 14.94 1.58
N GLN A 179 4.19 16.12 1.53
CA GLN A 179 3.21 16.50 0.51
C GLN A 179 3.83 16.52 -0.90
N ALA A 180 5.09 16.98 -1.03
CA ALA A 180 5.81 16.96 -2.29
C ALA A 180 6.04 15.53 -2.80
N VAL A 181 6.38 14.61 -1.89
CA VAL A 181 6.56 13.18 -2.24
C VAL A 181 5.22 12.56 -2.68
N ILE A 182 4.12 12.89 -1.99
CA ILE A 182 2.79 12.39 -2.35
C ILE A 182 2.35 12.96 -3.71
N LEU A 183 2.55 14.26 -3.93
CA LEU A 183 2.21 14.90 -5.21
C LEU A 183 3.02 14.33 -6.38
N ALA A 184 4.33 14.15 -6.20
CA ALA A 184 5.18 13.58 -7.25
C ALA A 184 4.75 12.14 -7.59
N PHE A 185 4.40 11.35 -6.58
CA PHE A 185 3.86 10.00 -6.79
C PHE A 185 2.52 10.06 -7.53
N ALA A 186 1.59 10.89 -7.08
CA ALA A 186 0.28 11.05 -7.70
C ALA A 186 0.39 11.46 -9.17
N PHE A 187 1.18 12.50 -9.45
CA PHE A 187 1.39 13.02 -10.79
C PHE A 187 2.07 11.98 -11.70
N GLY A 188 3.16 11.35 -11.23
CA GLY A 188 3.85 10.32 -11.99
C GLY A 188 2.96 9.12 -12.31
N MET A 189 2.09 8.73 -11.37
CA MET A 189 1.14 7.64 -11.58
C MET A 189 -0.02 8.04 -12.50
N SER A 190 -0.46 9.30 -12.46
CA SER A 190 -1.43 9.82 -13.43
C SER A 190 -0.90 9.76 -14.86
N LEU A 191 0.37 10.16 -15.06
CA LEU A 191 1.03 10.07 -16.37
C LEU A 191 1.20 8.61 -16.82
N LEU A 192 1.66 7.74 -15.91
CA LEU A 192 1.87 6.33 -16.23
C LEU A 192 0.54 5.64 -16.59
N GLY A 193 -0.52 5.87 -15.79
CA GLY A 193 -1.85 5.35 -16.07
C GLY A 193 -2.40 5.88 -17.39
N LEU A 194 -2.28 7.19 -17.64
CA LEU A 194 -2.71 7.80 -18.88
C LEU A 194 -1.99 7.20 -20.10
N VAL A 195 -0.67 7.11 -20.05
CA VAL A 195 0.12 6.50 -21.15
C VAL A 195 -0.25 5.02 -21.32
N GLY A 196 -0.41 4.29 -20.20
CA GLY A 196 -0.75 2.88 -20.23
C GLY A 196 -2.13 2.59 -20.80
N MET A 197 -3.08 3.52 -20.72
CA MET A 197 -4.41 3.38 -21.35
C MET A 197 -4.34 3.41 -22.89
N PHE A 198 -3.33 4.05 -23.47
CA PHE A 198 -3.13 4.13 -24.92
C PHE A 198 -2.23 3.03 -25.48
N ILE A 199 -1.58 2.27 -24.61
CA ILE A 199 -0.73 1.14 -25.00
C ILE A 199 -1.50 -0.14 -24.69
N ASP A 200 -1.74 -0.94 -25.72
CA ASP A 200 -2.35 -2.26 -25.53
C ASP A 200 -1.33 -3.19 -24.85
N ILE A 201 -1.40 -3.26 -23.53
CA ILE A 201 -0.58 -4.16 -22.73
C ILE A 201 -1.47 -5.32 -22.33
N PRO A 202 -1.22 -6.54 -22.85
CA PRO A 202 -1.97 -7.71 -22.45
C PRO A 202 -2.09 -7.80 -20.94
N PHE A 203 -3.29 -8.10 -20.43
CA PHE A 203 -3.62 -8.23 -19.00
C PHE A 203 -3.68 -6.94 -18.17
N LEU A 204 -3.19 -5.80 -18.65
CA LEU A 204 -3.17 -4.53 -17.87
C LEU A 204 -4.04 -3.43 -18.47
N SER A 205 -4.27 -3.45 -19.78
CA SER A 205 -5.09 -2.47 -20.47
C SER A 205 -6.04 -3.19 -21.43
N THR A 206 -7.32 -2.92 -21.32
CA THR A 206 -8.39 -3.49 -22.18
C THR A 206 -9.01 -2.43 -23.08
N GLY A 207 -8.31 -1.32 -23.31
CA GLY A 207 -8.82 -0.15 -24.02
C GLY A 207 -9.28 0.96 -23.06
N ILE A 208 -9.80 2.04 -23.62
CA ILE A 208 -10.25 3.21 -22.85
C ILE A 208 -11.76 3.15 -22.70
N HIS A 209 -12.25 3.09 -21.47
CA HIS A 209 -13.63 3.31 -21.15
C HIS A 209 -13.89 4.77 -20.81
N ILE A 210 -14.83 5.41 -21.49
CA ILE A 210 -15.27 6.75 -21.15
C ILE A 210 -16.20 6.65 -19.94
N PRO A 211 -15.83 7.23 -18.78
CA PRO A 211 -16.64 7.15 -17.57
C PRO A 211 -18.05 7.71 -17.80
N ARG A 212 -19.05 6.97 -17.37
CA ARG A 212 -20.43 7.44 -17.30
C ARG A 212 -20.62 8.33 -16.06
N LYS A 213 -21.73 9.06 -16.00
CA LYS A 213 -22.04 9.90 -14.82
C LYS A 213 -22.06 9.10 -13.51
N GLU A 214 -22.52 7.86 -13.57
CA GLU A 214 -22.60 6.92 -12.44
C GLU A 214 -21.21 6.50 -11.93
N ASP A 215 -20.24 6.39 -12.84
CA ASP A 215 -18.88 5.98 -12.53
C ASP A 215 -18.09 7.06 -11.78
N ILE A 216 -18.49 8.34 -11.92
CA ILE A 216 -17.83 9.48 -11.27
C ILE A 216 -17.83 9.32 -9.74
N LEU A 217 -18.91 8.77 -9.17
CA LEU A 217 -18.98 8.49 -7.74
C LEU A 217 -17.89 7.48 -7.32
N TRP A 218 -17.80 6.36 -8.03
CA TRP A 218 -16.82 5.31 -7.73
C TRP A 218 -15.39 5.79 -7.91
N ILE A 219 -15.09 6.49 -9.00
CA ILE A 219 -13.80 7.13 -9.26
C ILE A 219 -13.42 8.09 -8.13
N SER A 220 -14.36 8.92 -7.70
CA SER A 220 -14.15 9.87 -6.59
C SER A 220 -13.86 9.15 -5.28
N LEU A 221 -14.60 8.09 -4.96
CA LEU A 221 -14.41 7.29 -3.75
C LEU A 221 -13.06 6.57 -3.74
N ILE A 222 -12.66 5.97 -4.88
CA ILE A 222 -11.33 5.37 -5.07
C ILE A 222 -10.24 6.43 -4.87
N GLY A 223 -10.39 7.59 -5.50
CA GLY A 223 -9.42 8.67 -5.44
C GLY A 223 -9.29 9.29 -4.05
N ILE A 224 -10.39 9.58 -3.37
CA ILE A 224 -10.38 10.17 -2.02
C ILE A 224 -9.80 9.18 -1.00
N SER A 225 -10.31 7.95 -0.96
CA SER A 225 -9.82 6.93 -0.03
C SER A 225 -8.35 6.58 -0.30
N GLY A 226 -7.94 6.48 -1.57
CA GLY A 226 -6.56 6.30 -1.97
C GLY A 226 -5.65 7.47 -1.59
N THR A 227 -6.15 8.72 -1.69
CA THR A 227 -5.41 9.92 -1.27
C THR A 227 -5.19 9.95 0.24
N LEU A 228 -6.23 9.70 1.02
CA LEU A 228 -6.13 9.62 2.49
C LEU A 228 -5.19 8.50 2.92
N GLY A 229 -5.33 7.31 2.32
CA GLY A 229 -4.44 6.19 2.58
C GLY A 229 -2.97 6.52 2.28
N GLN A 230 -2.69 7.12 1.12
CA GLN A 230 -1.34 7.53 0.74
C GLN A 230 -0.78 8.64 1.64
N TYR A 231 -1.63 9.58 2.06
CA TYR A 231 -1.25 10.63 2.98
C TYR A 231 -0.82 10.04 4.33
N PHE A 232 -1.67 9.24 4.95
CA PHE A 232 -1.39 8.62 6.24
C PHE A 232 -0.18 7.68 6.19
N LEU A 233 -0.06 6.85 5.14
CA LEU A 233 1.09 5.98 4.92
C LEU A 233 2.41 6.78 4.85
N THR A 234 2.44 7.83 4.04
CA THR A 234 3.65 8.65 3.88
C THR A 234 4.04 9.28 5.21
N TYR A 235 3.06 9.78 5.97
CA TYR A 235 3.30 10.34 7.29
C TYR A 235 3.81 9.29 8.28
N ALA A 236 3.30 8.05 8.25
CA ALA A 236 3.77 6.96 9.09
C ALA A 236 5.26 6.66 8.83
N TYR A 237 5.62 6.36 7.58
CA TYR A 237 6.99 5.97 7.23
C TYR A 237 8.01 7.10 7.36
N MET A 238 7.62 8.34 7.09
CA MET A 238 8.54 9.48 7.25
C MET A 238 8.75 9.89 8.72
N ASN A 239 7.86 9.52 9.64
CA ASN A 239 8.00 9.88 11.06
C ASN A 239 8.55 8.74 11.94
N ALA A 240 8.32 7.47 11.60
CA ALA A 240 8.72 6.33 12.41
C ALA A 240 9.61 5.34 11.62
N PRO A 241 10.45 4.54 12.31
CA PRO A 241 11.30 3.54 11.68
C PRO A 241 10.52 2.52 10.88
N ALA A 242 11.00 2.18 9.66
CA ALA A 242 10.34 1.24 8.77
C ALA A 242 10.14 -0.14 9.43
N GLY A 243 11.14 -0.63 10.20
CA GLY A 243 11.05 -1.90 10.91
C GLY A 243 9.99 -1.94 12.04
N ILE A 244 9.42 -0.79 12.46
CA ILE A 244 8.30 -0.74 13.41
C ILE A 244 6.97 -0.64 12.66
N ILE A 245 6.94 0.14 11.59
CA ILE A 245 5.71 0.40 10.82
C ILE A 245 5.35 -0.80 9.95
N ALA A 246 6.34 -1.42 9.30
CA ALA A 246 6.11 -2.49 8.32
C ALA A 246 5.26 -3.67 8.86
N PRO A 247 5.50 -4.23 10.06
CA PRO A 247 4.66 -5.33 10.53
C PRO A 247 3.21 -4.94 10.86
N ILE A 248 2.95 -3.64 11.10
CA ILE A 248 1.59 -3.15 11.35
C ILE A 248 0.80 -3.08 10.03
N GLU A 249 1.48 -3.01 8.89
CA GLU A 249 0.87 -3.11 7.56
C GLU A 249 0.05 -4.38 7.37
N TYR A 250 0.39 -5.47 8.07
CA TYR A 250 -0.41 -6.69 8.02
C TYR A 250 -1.87 -6.48 8.40
N THR A 251 -2.20 -5.46 9.21
CA THR A 251 -3.59 -5.14 9.55
C THR A 251 -4.43 -4.79 8.32
N ARG A 252 -3.82 -4.42 7.20
CA ARG A 252 -4.50 -4.17 5.93
C ARG A 252 -5.24 -5.41 5.40
N ILE A 253 -4.71 -6.62 5.67
CA ILE A 253 -5.36 -7.85 5.22
C ILE A 253 -6.71 -8.06 5.94
N VAL A 254 -6.81 -7.64 7.19
CA VAL A 254 -8.07 -7.71 7.95
C VAL A 254 -9.15 -6.88 7.26
N TRP A 255 -8.80 -5.69 6.80
CA TRP A 255 -9.72 -4.85 6.04
C TRP A 255 -10.06 -5.44 4.67
N GLY A 256 -9.07 -6.04 3.98
CA GLY A 256 -9.28 -6.76 2.73
C GLY A 256 -10.28 -7.90 2.89
N LEU A 257 -10.13 -8.69 3.95
CA LEU A 257 -11.07 -9.77 4.29
C LEU A 257 -12.47 -9.25 4.60
N LEU A 258 -12.59 -8.25 5.50
CA LEU A 258 -13.89 -7.71 5.90
C LEU A 258 -14.66 -7.14 4.72
N PHE A 259 -13.98 -6.36 3.89
CA PHE A 259 -14.61 -5.80 2.69
C PHE A 259 -14.84 -6.85 1.60
N GLY A 260 -13.98 -7.85 1.46
CA GLY A 260 -14.18 -8.97 0.54
C GLY A 260 -15.44 -9.76 0.90
N LEU A 261 -15.61 -10.12 2.19
CA LEU A 261 -16.83 -10.77 2.69
C LEU A 261 -18.08 -9.93 2.41
N TYR A 262 -18.01 -8.62 2.62
CA TYR A 262 -19.12 -7.71 2.33
C TYR A 262 -19.47 -7.68 0.83
N LEU A 263 -18.49 -7.87 -0.04
CA LEU A 263 -18.64 -7.91 -1.50
C LEU A 263 -19.01 -9.29 -2.06
N GLY A 264 -19.17 -10.29 -1.18
CA GLY A 264 -19.61 -11.64 -1.57
C GLY A 264 -18.48 -12.66 -1.74
N ASP A 265 -17.26 -12.34 -1.30
CA ASP A 265 -16.20 -13.35 -1.21
C ASP A 265 -16.59 -14.44 -0.19
N THR A 266 -16.07 -15.64 -0.34
CA THR A 266 -16.40 -16.79 0.52
C THR A 266 -15.98 -16.55 1.98
N PHE A 267 -16.76 -17.14 2.93
CA PHE A 267 -16.44 -17.05 4.34
C PHE A 267 -15.08 -17.68 4.68
N LEU A 268 -14.42 -17.11 5.71
CA LEU A 268 -13.19 -17.63 6.26
C LEU A 268 -13.37 -19.06 6.78
N ASP A 269 -12.58 -19.97 6.25
CA ASP A 269 -12.38 -21.29 6.84
C ASP A 269 -11.49 -21.20 8.09
N LEU A 270 -11.28 -22.34 8.75
CA LEU A 270 -10.44 -22.40 9.96
C LEU A 270 -9.00 -21.97 9.68
N LYS A 271 -8.45 -22.32 8.51
CA LYS A 271 -7.07 -21.96 8.13
C LYS A 271 -6.92 -20.44 7.98
N SER A 272 -7.84 -19.81 7.25
CA SER A 272 -7.85 -18.36 7.06
C SER A 272 -8.05 -17.61 8.36
N SER A 273 -8.90 -18.11 9.26
CA SER A 273 -9.10 -17.55 10.60
C SER A 273 -7.82 -17.60 11.44
N LEU A 274 -7.10 -18.73 11.42
CA LEU A 274 -5.79 -18.86 12.08
C LEU A 274 -4.75 -17.92 11.44
N GLY A 275 -4.78 -17.78 10.12
CA GLY A 275 -3.92 -16.84 9.40
C GLY A 275 -4.13 -15.39 9.84
N VAL A 276 -5.39 -14.94 9.98
CA VAL A 276 -5.74 -13.61 10.51
C VAL A 276 -5.21 -13.44 11.92
N ALA A 277 -5.40 -14.43 12.80
CA ALA A 277 -4.91 -14.38 14.17
C ALA A 277 -3.38 -14.22 14.22
N LEU A 278 -2.63 -14.98 13.40
CA LEU A 278 -1.17 -14.86 13.31
C LEU A 278 -0.73 -13.48 12.81
N ILE A 279 -1.43 -12.89 11.83
CA ILE A 279 -1.15 -11.56 11.34
C ILE A 279 -1.36 -10.50 12.43
N LEU A 280 -2.47 -10.58 13.15
CA LEU A 280 -2.73 -9.67 14.26
C LEU A 280 -1.68 -9.83 15.38
N CYS A 281 -1.33 -11.07 15.74
CA CYS A 281 -0.26 -11.35 16.71
C CYS A 281 1.09 -10.78 16.24
N SER A 282 1.42 -10.92 14.97
CA SER A 282 2.62 -10.34 14.36
C SER A 282 2.68 -8.82 14.56
N GLY A 283 1.59 -8.11 14.23
CA GLY A 283 1.50 -6.66 14.43
C GLY A 283 1.64 -6.26 15.90
N LEU A 284 0.96 -6.99 16.80
CA LEU A 284 0.99 -6.73 18.25
C LEU A 284 2.37 -6.98 18.86
N LEU A 285 3.11 -8.01 18.43
CA LEU A 285 4.46 -8.31 18.93
C LEU A 285 5.45 -7.14 18.78
N ILE A 286 5.24 -6.29 17.79
CA ILE A 286 6.08 -5.10 17.57
C ILE A 286 5.43 -3.83 18.11
N ALA A 287 4.14 -3.64 17.88
CA ALA A 287 3.44 -2.44 18.29
C ALA A 287 3.37 -2.33 19.82
N LEU A 288 3.02 -3.42 20.51
CA LEU A 288 2.79 -3.42 21.95
C LEU A 288 4.05 -3.08 22.78
N PRO A 289 5.23 -3.71 22.56
CA PRO A 289 6.44 -3.32 23.29
C PRO A 289 6.89 -1.87 23.00
N ALA A 290 6.67 -1.39 21.77
CA ALA A 290 6.97 -0.01 21.42
C ALA A 290 6.05 0.98 22.16
N LEU A 291 4.75 0.68 22.22
CA LEU A 291 3.75 1.46 22.96
C LEU A 291 3.98 1.42 24.47
N LEU A 292 4.21 0.23 25.04
CA LEU A 292 4.48 0.08 26.48
C LEU A 292 5.75 0.80 26.92
N LYS A 293 6.78 0.81 26.07
CA LYS A 293 8.02 1.55 26.34
C LYS A 293 7.81 3.06 26.29
N GLU A 294 6.89 3.54 25.49
CA GLU A 294 6.49 4.96 25.47
C GLU A 294 5.63 5.31 26.69
N LEU A 295 4.68 4.44 27.08
CA LEU A 295 3.82 4.65 28.25
C LEU A 295 4.61 4.62 29.58
N LYS A 296 5.60 3.74 29.72
CA LYS A 296 6.46 3.68 30.91
C LYS A 296 7.38 4.90 31.10
N LYS A 297 7.44 5.80 30.14
CA LYS A 297 8.20 7.05 30.22
C LYS A 297 7.33 8.25 30.61
N ILE A 298 6.03 8.01 30.88
CA ILE A 298 5.08 8.94 31.49
C ILE A 298 5.13 8.80 32.99
#